data_6dfca5654731d0e7b12b3b9520dcae51
#
_entry.id   6dfca5654731d0e7b12b3b9520dcae51
#
_cell.length_a   1.000
_cell.length_b   1.000
_cell.length_c   1.000
_cell.angle_alpha   90.00
_cell.angle_beta   90.00
_cell.angle_gamma   90.00
#
_symmetry.space_group_name_H-M   'P 1'
#
loop_
_entity.id
_entity.type
_entity.pdbx_description
1 polymer ?
#
loop_
_entity_poly.entity_id
_entity_poly.type
_entity_poly.pdbx_seq_one_letter_code
_entity_poly.pdbx_strand_id
1 'polypeptide(L)'
;CIRDSDRGLLYKSLFVLACVIAAFVSAKQINLDNGTIALVGAAVLLLLYSWKFKGEDRDAKVQEVFGLVDWTTIFFFTGLFVIVYGLEETGVLRALGNWFLELTGGSLTAMTYLILWSSAILSSVIDNIPFVATMIPMIKSMEESVGGREVMMPVWWALSLGACFGGNGTLIGASANVVVAGMAMREGHPIKFLGFLIWSVPVMLLSVGIATVFLYLEYQM
;
A
#
# COMPACT_ATOMS: atom_id res chain seq x y z
N CYS A 1 23.92 3.14 15.27
CA CYS A 1 24.81 4.27 15.57
C CYS A 1 24.15 5.61 15.22
N ILE A 2 23.42 6.18 16.18
CA ILE A 2 22.72 7.49 16.04
C ILE A 2 23.65 8.64 16.56
N ARG A 3 24.96 8.42 16.63
CA ARG A 3 25.85 9.32 17.38
C ARG A 3 26.42 10.50 16.60
N ASP A 4 26.21 10.57 15.27
CA ASP A 4 26.69 11.68 14.42
C ASP A 4 25.61 12.27 13.53
N SER A 5 24.36 12.34 14.01
CA SER A 5 23.32 13.03 13.26
C SER A 5 23.57 14.54 13.36
N ASP A 6 23.91 15.15 12.24
CA ASP A 6 23.90 16.61 12.08
C ASP A 6 22.50 17.12 12.48
N ARG A 7 22.39 17.73 13.66
CA ARG A 7 21.13 18.26 14.18
C ARG A 7 20.45 19.21 13.19
N GLY A 8 21.25 19.94 12.42
CA GLY A 8 20.73 20.83 11.39
C GLY A 8 20.04 20.06 10.24
N LEU A 9 20.62 18.91 9.83
CA LEU A 9 19.99 18.04 8.84
C LEU A 9 18.73 17.39 9.39
N LEU A 10 18.73 16.95 10.65
CA LEU A 10 17.57 16.38 11.31
C LEU A 10 16.37 17.35 11.30
N TYR A 11 16.58 18.61 11.71
CA TYR A 11 15.51 19.61 11.71
C TYR A 11 14.99 19.91 10.31
N LYS A 12 15.88 20.00 9.30
CA LYS A 12 15.49 20.19 7.90
C LYS A 12 14.65 19.01 7.40
N SER A 13 15.07 17.78 7.69
CA SER A 13 14.36 16.56 7.29
C SER A 13 12.98 16.48 7.92
N LEU A 14 12.87 16.77 9.23
CA LEU A 14 11.58 16.79 9.93
C LEU A 14 10.66 17.88 9.40
N PHE A 15 11.21 19.06 9.09
CA PHE A 15 10.43 20.17 8.50
C PHE A 15 9.88 19.79 7.12
N VAL A 16 10.74 19.26 6.23
CA VAL A 16 10.30 18.82 4.88
C VAL A 16 9.27 17.72 4.99
N LEU A 17 9.48 16.73 5.89
CA LEU A 17 8.52 15.65 6.11
C LEU A 17 7.16 16.20 6.59
N ALA A 18 7.16 17.15 7.54
CA ALA A 18 5.94 17.79 8.00
C ALA A 18 5.21 18.53 6.86
N CYS A 19 5.96 19.24 6.00
CA CYS A 19 5.40 19.90 4.81
C CYS A 19 4.80 18.90 3.83
N VAL A 20 5.47 17.77 3.58
CA VAL A 20 4.96 16.69 2.70
C VAL A 20 3.68 16.09 3.26
N ILE A 21 3.64 15.81 4.58
CA ILE A 21 2.42 15.30 5.23
C ILE A 21 1.28 16.32 5.12
N ALA A 22 1.54 17.59 5.40
CA ALA A 22 0.54 18.64 5.24
C ALA A 22 0.04 18.76 3.79
N ALA A 23 0.95 18.63 2.81
CA ALA A 23 0.60 18.63 1.40
C ALA A 23 -0.24 17.41 1.01
N PHE A 24 0.02 16.21 1.56
CA PHE A 24 -0.84 15.02 1.36
C PHE A 24 -2.26 15.24 1.88
N VAL A 25 -2.42 15.83 3.06
CA VAL A 25 -3.74 16.17 3.61
C VAL A 25 -4.47 17.17 2.73
N SER A 26 -3.73 18.11 2.14
CA SER A 26 -4.28 19.17 1.26
C SER A 26 -4.27 18.80 -0.22
N ALA A 27 -3.84 17.59 -0.60
CA ALA A 27 -3.62 17.16 -1.99
C ALA A 27 -4.84 17.40 -2.89
N LYS A 28 -6.03 17.09 -2.36
CA LYS A 28 -7.30 17.29 -3.06
C LYS A 28 -7.60 18.78 -3.33
N GLN A 29 -7.20 19.68 -2.42
CA GLN A 29 -7.43 21.13 -2.55
C GLN A 29 -6.45 21.78 -3.52
N ILE A 30 -5.18 21.33 -3.50
CA ILE A 30 -4.12 21.86 -4.37
C ILE A 30 -4.07 21.16 -5.74
N ASN A 31 -4.94 20.16 -5.96
CA ASN A 31 -5.03 19.38 -7.19
C ASN A 31 -3.69 18.77 -7.65
N LEU A 32 -2.90 18.30 -6.69
CA LEU A 32 -1.64 17.59 -6.93
C LEU A 32 -1.79 16.12 -6.52
N ASP A 33 -1.19 15.22 -7.29
CA ASP A 33 -1.15 13.82 -6.94
C ASP A 33 -0.08 13.54 -5.86
N ASN A 34 -0.29 12.49 -5.07
CA ASN A 34 0.58 12.15 -3.95
C ASN A 34 2.01 11.78 -4.41
N GLY A 35 2.17 11.19 -5.59
CA GLY A 35 3.48 10.87 -6.15
C GLY A 35 4.29 12.14 -6.44
N THR A 36 3.68 13.14 -7.06
CA THR A 36 4.31 14.45 -7.31
C THR A 36 4.72 15.12 -6.02
N ILE A 37 3.85 15.14 -5.00
CA ILE A 37 4.16 15.73 -3.68
C ILE A 37 5.38 15.02 -3.06
N ALA A 38 5.42 13.70 -3.08
CA ALA A 38 6.53 12.92 -2.53
C ALA A 38 7.85 13.19 -3.27
N LEU A 39 7.83 13.22 -4.60
CA LEU A 39 9.01 13.49 -5.43
C LEU A 39 9.54 14.91 -5.23
N VAL A 40 8.67 15.91 -5.16
CA VAL A 40 9.07 17.29 -4.86
C VAL A 40 9.69 17.38 -3.46
N GLY A 41 9.08 16.74 -2.46
CA GLY A 41 9.63 16.68 -1.10
C GLY A 41 11.02 16.05 -1.07
N ALA A 42 11.22 14.92 -1.76
CA ALA A 42 12.52 14.25 -1.87
C ALA A 42 13.56 15.13 -2.59
N ALA A 43 13.18 15.80 -3.68
CA ALA A 43 14.07 16.72 -4.41
C ALA A 43 14.48 17.91 -3.54
N VAL A 44 13.54 18.53 -2.81
CA VAL A 44 13.84 19.63 -1.87
C VAL A 44 14.79 19.17 -0.79
N LEU A 45 14.56 17.99 -0.20
CA LEU A 45 15.44 17.45 0.84
C LEU A 45 16.84 17.17 0.29
N LEU A 46 16.95 16.61 -0.91
CA LEU A 46 18.24 16.36 -1.58
C LEU A 46 18.99 17.65 -1.84
N LEU A 47 18.31 18.71 -2.29
CA LEU A 47 18.88 20.04 -2.48
C LEU A 47 19.37 20.63 -1.15
N LEU A 48 18.57 20.57 -0.08
CA LEU A 48 18.95 21.05 1.24
C LEU A 48 20.14 20.28 1.85
N TYR A 49 20.22 18.99 1.56
CA TYR A 49 21.33 18.12 1.97
C TYR A 49 22.60 18.48 1.20
N SER A 50 22.52 18.55 -0.13
CA SER A 50 23.68 18.75 -1.00
C SER A 50 24.20 20.19 -1.00
N TRP A 51 23.43 21.16 -0.49
CA TRP A 51 23.80 22.61 -0.49
C TRP A 51 25.10 22.91 0.22
N LYS A 52 25.47 22.11 1.23
CA LYS A 52 26.69 22.29 2.02
C LYS A 52 27.96 21.88 1.27
N PHE A 53 27.84 21.07 0.23
CA PHE A 53 28.95 20.49 -0.52
C PHE A 53 29.16 21.26 -1.82
N LYS A 54 30.38 21.25 -2.36
CA LYS A 54 30.75 21.91 -3.62
C LYS A 54 31.56 21.00 -4.51
N GLY A 55 31.46 21.19 -5.83
CA GLY A 55 32.23 20.44 -6.82
C GLY A 55 32.04 18.92 -6.69
N GLU A 56 33.12 18.18 -6.81
CA GLU A 56 33.14 16.71 -6.78
C GLU A 56 32.57 16.11 -5.50
N ASP A 57 32.75 16.77 -4.35
CA ASP A 57 32.16 16.30 -3.07
C ASP A 57 30.64 16.32 -3.10
N ARG A 58 30.04 17.29 -3.76
CA ARG A 58 28.59 17.38 -3.93
C ARG A 58 28.08 16.24 -4.79
N ASP A 59 28.78 15.97 -5.91
CA ASP A 59 28.39 14.91 -6.84
C ASP A 59 28.50 13.54 -6.17
N ALA A 60 29.57 13.29 -5.42
CA ALA A 60 29.75 12.07 -4.64
C ALA A 60 28.65 11.87 -3.60
N LYS A 61 28.23 12.94 -2.89
CA LYS A 61 27.14 12.88 -1.89
C LYS A 61 25.77 12.64 -2.55
N VAL A 62 25.52 13.22 -3.69
CA VAL A 62 24.30 12.97 -4.45
C VAL A 62 24.26 11.50 -4.94
N GLN A 63 25.37 10.99 -5.47
CA GLN A 63 25.47 9.58 -5.87
C GLN A 63 25.27 8.63 -4.69
N GLU A 64 25.81 8.94 -3.52
CA GLU A 64 25.61 8.17 -2.29
C GLU A 64 24.12 8.05 -1.96
N VAL A 65 23.37 9.15 -2.02
CA VAL A 65 21.92 9.15 -1.78
C VAL A 65 21.17 8.32 -2.83
N PHE A 66 21.53 8.44 -4.12
CA PHE A 66 20.93 7.61 -5.17
C PHE A 66 21.27 6.12 -5.02
N GLY A 67 22.43 5.80 -4.45
CA GLY A 67 22.81 4.42 -4.11
C GLY A 67 21.99 3.81 -2.98
N LEU A 68 21.33 4.64 -2.13
CA LEU A 68 20.42 4.17 -1.07
C LEU A 68 19.00 3.91 -1.56
N VAL A 69 18.67 4.34 -2.78
CA VAL A 69 17.35 4.11 -3.37
C VAL A 69 17.19 2.62 -3.70
N ASP A 70 16.09 2.04 -3.27
CA ASP A 70 15.74 0.66 -3.61
C ASP A 70 15.19 0.57 -5.04
N TRP A 71 16.11 0.56 -5.99
CA TRP A 71 15.81 0.43 -7.41
C TRP A 71 15.11 -0.87 -7.74
N THR A 72 15.39 -1.93 -7.00
CA THR A 72 14.76 -3.24 -7.19
C THR A 72 13.25 -3.15 -6.98
N THR A 73 12.84 -2.50 -5.88
CA THR A 73 11.42 -2.26 -5.58
C THR A 73 10.77 -1.35 -6.63
N ILE A 74 11.46 -0.29 -7.08
CA ILE A 74 10.93 0.61 -8.12
C ILE A 74 10.68 -0.15 -9.44
N PHE A 75 11.65 -0.93 -9.91
CA PHE A 75 11.50 -1.71 -11.13
C PHE A 75 10.47 -2.83 -10.98
N PHE A 76 10.37 -3.46 -9.81
CA PHE A 76 9.33 -4.43 -9.52
C PHE A 76 7.93 -3.82 -9.68
N PHE A 77 7.65 -2.69 -9.04
CA PHE A 77 6.35 -2.03 -9.18
C PHE A 77 6.10 -1.51 -10.60
N THR A 78 7.11 -0.99 -11.27
CA THR A 78 6.99 -0.57 -12.67
C THR A 78 6.55 -1.76 -13.54
N GLY A 79 7.21 -2.90 -13.43
CA GLY A 79 6.85 -4.12 -14.15
C GLY A 79 5.45 -4.62 -13.79
N LEU A 80 5.09 -4.58 -12.50
CA LEU A 80 3.76 -4.94 -12.02
C LEU A 80 2.67 -4.08 -12.69
N PHE A 81 2.82 -2.76 -12.70
CA PHE A 81 1.84 -1.88 -13.31
C PHE A 81 1.73 -2.07 -14.83
N VAL A 82 2.83 -2.38 -15.52
CA VAL A 82 2.80 -2.73 -16.95
C VAL A 82 1.98 -4.01 -17.17
N ILE A 83 2.16 -5.03 -16.34
CA ILE A 83 1.39 -6.28 -16.43
C ILE A 83 -0.10 -6.03 -16.13
N VAL A 84 -0.41 -5.29 -15.07
CA VAL A 84 -1.80 -4.94 -14.70
C VAL A 84 -2.48 -4.17 -15.82
N TYR A 85 -1.79 -3.20 -16.41
CA TYR A 85 -2.29 -2.48 -17.58
C TYR A 85 -2.58 -3.41 -18.76
N GLY A 86 -1.67 -4.36 -19.06
CA GLY A 86 -1.88 -5.37 -20.09
C GLY A 86 -3.11 -6.25 -19.82
N LEU A 87 -3.35 -6.64 -18.56
CA LEU A 87 -4.54 -7.40 -18.15
C LEU A 87 -5.83 -6.57 -18.28
N GLU A 88 -5.77 -5.26 -18.03
CA GLU A 88 -6.89 -4.33 -18.21
C GLU A 88 -7.23 -4.19 -19.70
N GLU A 89 -6.24 -3.90 -20.56
CA GLU A 89 -6.41 -3.74 -21.99
C GLU A 89 -6.91 -5.02 -22.68
N THR A 90 -6.47 -6.19 -22.24
CA THR A 90 -6.93 -7.49 -22.78
C THR A 90 -8.32 -7.89 -22.31
N GLY A 91 -8.93 -7.13 -21.38
CA GLY A 91 -10.26 -7.39 -20.85
C GLY A 91 -10.35 -8.51 -19.82
N VAL A 92 -9.22 -9.09 -19.40
CA VAL A 92 -9.17 -10.15 -18.38
C VAL A 92 -9.76 -9.66 -17.06
N LEU A 93 -9.41 -8.44 -16.63
CA LEU A 93 -9.93 -7.87 -15.38
C LEU A 93 -11.43 -7.61 -15.45
N ARG A 94 -11.96 -7.22 -16.62
CA ARG A 94 -13.40 -7.08 -16.86
C ARG A 94 -14.10 -8.43 -16.81
N ALA A 95 -13.53 -9.48 -17.40
CA ALA A 95 -14.08 -10.84 -17.33
C ALA A 95 -14.14 -11.36 -15.89
N LEU A 96 -13.10 -11.10 -15.07
CA LEU A 96 -13.11 -11.40 -13.64
C LEU A 96 -14.18 -10.61 -12.88
N GLY A 97 -14.35 -9.33 -13.17
CA GLY A 97 -15.40 -8.50 -12.58
C GLY A 97 -16.79 -9.02 -12.88
N ASN A 98 -17.07 -9.39 -14.15
CA ASN A 98 -18.33 -10.01 -14.54
C ASN A 98 -18.58 -11.34 -13.84
N TRP A 99 -17.56 -12.18 -13.73
CA TRP A 99 -17.68 -13.43 -12.98
C TRP A 99 -18.01 -13.19 -11.49
N PHE A 100 -17.42 -12.16 -10.86
CA PHE A 100 -17.77 -11.75 -9.49
C PHE A 100 -19.23 -11.28 -9.39
N LEU A 101 -19.72 -10.51 -10.39
CA LEU A 101 -21.11 -10.07 -10.45
C LEU A 101 -22.08 -11.26 -10.58
N GLU A 102 -21.77 -12.22 -11.43
CA GLU A 102 -22.57 -13.46 -11.60
C GLU A 102 -22.56 -14.29 -10.30
N LEU A 103 -21.41 -14.48 -9.68
CA LEU A 103 -21.26 -15.26 -8.43
C LEU A 103 -22.08 -14.67 -7.28
N THR A 104 -22.20 -13.34 -7.22
CA THR A 104 -22.92 -12.61 -6.17
C THR A 104 -24.38 -12.32 -6.54
N GLY A 105 -24.82 -12.71 -7.75
CA GLY A 105 -26.15 -12.40 -8.26
C GLY A 105 -26.43 -10.88 -8.34
N GLY A 106 -25.40 -10.06 -8.46
CA GLY A 106 -25.51 -8.58 -8.46
C GLY A 106 -25.82 -7.99 -7.08
N SER A 107 -25.85 -8.79 -6.02
CA SER A 107 -26.10 -8.30 -4.65
C SER A 107 -24.88 -7.53 -4.12
N LEU A 108 -25.06 -6.23 -3.83
CA LEU A 108 -24.02 -5.37 -3.27
C LEU A 108 -23.48 -5.92 -1.95
N THR A 109 -24.35 -6.41 -1.08
CA THR A 109 -24.01 -7.02 0.20
C THR A 109 -23.10 -8.24 0.00
N ALA A 110 -23.50 -9.16 -0.90
CA ALA A 110 -22.71 -10.36 -1.19
C ALA A 110 -21.33 -9.99 -1.78
N MET A 111 -21.29 -9.03 -2.71
CA MET A 111 -20.02 -8.51 -3.26
C MET A 111 -19.11 -7.93 -2.20
N THR A 112 -19.67 -7.11 -1.31
CA THR A 112 -18.89 -6.46 -0.24
C THR A 112 -18.22 -7.49 0.67
N TYR A 113 -18.97 -8.48 1.16
CA TYR A 113 -18.38 -9.50 2.03
C TYR A 113 -17.48 -10.47 1.29
N LEU A 114 -17.78 -10.83 0.05
CA LEU A 114 -16.91 -11.67 -0.76
C LEU A 114 -15.57 -10.97 -1.01
N ILE A 115 -15.58 -9.68 -1.38
CA ILE A 115 -14.37 -8.90 -1.56
C ILE A 115 -13.61 -8.74 -0.25
N LEU A 116 -14.27 -8.45 0.88
CA LEU A 116 -13.61 -8.31 2.19
C LEU A 116 -12.83 -9.57 2.55
N TRP A 117 -13.49 -10.73 2.56
CA TRP A 117 -12.89 -11.97 3.00
C TRP A 117 -11.90 -12.54 1.99
N SER A 118 -12.20 -12.50 0.69
CA SER A 118 -11.25 -12.93 -0.34
C SER A 118 -10.00 -12.05 -0.36
N SER A 119 -10.16 -10.74 -0.21
CA SER A 119 -9.03 -9.81 -0.12
C SER A 119 -8.17 -10.11 1.11
N ALA A 120 -8.78 -10.38 2.26
CA ALA A 120 -8.03 -10.72 3.46
C ALA A 120 -7.22 -12.02 3.30
N ILE A 121 -7.82 -13.05 2.73
CA ILE A 121 -7.15 -14.34 2.51
C ILE A 121 -6.03 -14.19 1.47
N LEU A 122 -6.30 -13.58 0.33
CA LEU A 122 -5.32 -13.44 -0.75
C LEU A 122 -4.18 -12.50 -0.37
N SER A 123 -4.49 -11.37 0.28
CA SER A 123 -3.48 -10.42 0.76
C SER A 123 -2.64 -10.98 1.92
N SER A 124 -3.08 -12.04 2.59
CA SER A 124 -2.24 -12.72 3.58
C SER A 124 -1.07 -13.49 2.94
N VAL A 125 -1.17 -13.82 1.66
CA VAL A 125 -0.16 -14.60 0.90
C VAL A 125 0.57 -13.72 -0.11
N ILE A 126 -0.15 -12.77 -0.72
CA ILE A 126 0.38 -11.83 -1.71
C ILE A 126 0.50 -10.48 -1.00
N ASP A 127 1.64 -9.78 -1.16
CA ASP A 127 1.80 -8.43 -0.59
C ASP A 127 0.60 -7.54 -0.98
N ASN A 128 0.10 -6.76 -0.03
CA ASN A 128 -1.12 -5.97 -0.18
C ASN A 128 -1.06 -4.95 -1.32
N ILE A 129 0.11 -4.38 -1.63
CA ILE A 129 0.25 -3.36 -2.67
C ILE A 129 -0.01 -3.93 -4.08
N PRO A 130 0.69 -5.00 -4.53
CA PRO A 130 0.39 -5.61 -5.83
C PRO A 130 -1.04 -6.18 -5.90
N PHE A 131 -1.56 -6.73 -4.80
CA PHE A 131 -2.92 -7.22 -4.76
C PHE A 131 -3.94 -6.09 -5.01
N VAL A 132 -3.87 -5.00 -4.25
CA VAL A 132 -4.78 -3.85 -4.42
C VAL A 132 -4.63 -3.22 -5.79
N ALA A 133 -3.41 -3.11 -6.33
CA ALA A 133 -3.17 -2.55 -7.65
C ALA A 133 -3.90 -3.31 -8.77
N THR A 134 -4.04 -4.65 -8.66
CA THR A 134 -4.81 -5.47 -9.60
C THR A 134 -6.32 -5.42 -9.35
N MET A 135 -6.75 -5.29 -8.10
CA MET A 135 -8.17 -5.26 -7.75
C MET A 135 -8.86 -3.93 -8.11
N ILE A 136 -8.13 -2.80 -8.08
CA ILE A 136 -8.67 -1.48 -8.41
C ILE A 136 -9.30 -1.44 -9.81
N PRO A 137 -8.61 -1.78 -10.92
CA PRO A 137 -9.22 -1.76 -12.25
C PRO A 137 -10.36 -2.77 -12.39
N MET A 138 -10.28 -3.94 -11.73
CA MET A 138 -11.36 -4.92 -11.72
C MET A 138 -12.64 -4.33 -11.09
N ILE A 139 -12.55 -3.73 -9.89
CA ILE A 139 -13.72 -3.11 -9.23
C ILE A 139 -14.24 -1.92 -10.04
N LYS A 140 -13.36 -1.10 -10.62
CA LYS A 140 -13.78 -0.01 -11.53
C LYS A 140 -14.58 -0.52 -12.72
N SER A 141 -14.21 -1.65 -13.31
CA SER A 141 -14.98 -2.22 -14.44
C SER A 141 -16.39 -2.67 -14.05
N MET A 142 -16.64 -2.91 -12.76
CA MET A 142 -17.97 -3.30 -12.24
C MET A 142 -18.83 -2.07 -11.89
N GLU A 143 -18.24 -0.90 -11.64
CA GLU A 143 -18.97 0.31 -11.20
C GLU A 143 -20.08 0.69 -12.16
N GLU A 144 -19.82 0.65 -13.47
CA GLU A 144 -20.82 1.00 -14.49
C GLU A 144 -22.04 0.06 -14.48
N SER A 145 -21.82 -1.21 -14.14
CA SER A 145 -22.88 -2.23 -14.14
C SER A 145 -23.74 -2.20 -12.87
N VAL A 146 -23.24 -1.64 -11.76
CA VAL A 146 -23.90 -1.68 -10.44
C VAL A 146 -24.53 -0.33 -10.05
N GLY A 147 -24.29 0.73 -10.80
CA GLY A 147 -24.87 2.04 -10.53
C GLY A 147 -23.88 3.13 -10.13
N GLY A 148 -22.59 2.89 -10.36
CA GLY A 148 -21.54 3.87 -10.21
C GLY A 148 -20.79 3.80 -8.88
N ARG A 149 -19.80 4.69 -8.74
CA ARG A 149 -18.83 4.66 -7.63
C ARG A 149 -19.47 4.83 -6.24
N GLU A 150 -20.48 5.67 -6.12
CA GLU A 150 -21.11 5.92 -4.81
C GLU A 150 -21.85 4.68 -4.29
N VAL A 151 -22.51 3.94 -5.17
CA VAL A 151 -23.15 2.66 -4.82
C VAL A 151 -22.12 1.62 -4.43
N MET A 152 -20.96 1.63 -5.09
CA MET A 152 -19.86 0.68 -4.85
C MET A 152 -18.94 1.05 -3.67
N MET A 153 -19.22 2.14 -2.94
CA MET A 153 -18.40 2.55 -1.78
C MET A 153 -18.17 1.44 -0.73
N PRO A 154 -19.18 0.61 -0.38
CA PRO A 154 -18.97 -0.51 0.54
C PRO A 154 -17.93 -1.52 0.03
N VAL A 155 -17.92 -1.79 -1.28
CA VAL A 155 -16.95 -2.70 -1.92
C VAL A 155 -15.53 -2.12 -1.88
N TRP A 156 -15.38 -0.81 -2.08
CA TRP A 156 -14.09 -0.12 -1.95
C TRP A 156 -13.55 -0.17 -0.52
N TRP A 157 -14.41 0.03 0.47
CA TRP A 157 -14.02 -0.14 1.87
C TRP A 157 -13.69 -1.60 2.19
N ALA A 158 -14.45 -2.54 1.65
CA ALA A 158 -14.19 -3.97 1.81
C ALA A 158 -12.82 -4.37 1.25
N LEU A 159 -12.46 -3.89 0.05
CA LEU A 159 -11.13 -4.08 -0.52
C LEU A 159 -10.04 -3.50 0.39
N SER A 160 -10.21 -2.25 0.83
CA SER A 160 -9.22 -1.56 1.65
C SER A 160 -8.99 -2.27 2.98
N LEU A 161 -10.07 -2.55 3.72
CA LEU A 161 -10.00 -3.21 5.02
C LEU A 161 -9.52 -4.67 4.89
N GLY A 162 -10.02 -5.40 3.88
CA GLY A 162 -9.63 -6.78 3.63
C GLY A 162 -8.15 -6.90 3.29
N ALA A 163 -7.65 -6.10 2.35
CA ALA A 163 -6.25 -6.12 1.96
C ALA A 163 -5.31 -5.70 3.11
N CYS A 164 -5.65 -4.64 3.85
CA CYS A 164 -4.83 -4.15 4.95
C CYS A 164 -4.77 -5.12 6.12
N PHE A 165 -5.92 -5.66 6.54
CA PHE A 165 -5.94 -6.64 7.65
C PHE A 165 -5.41 -8.01 7.22
N GLY A 166 -5.63 -8.39 5.95
CA GLY A 166 -5.08 -9.60 5.37
C GLY A 166 -3.55 -9.64 5.40
N GLY A 167 -2.90 -8.52 5.10
CA GLY A 167 -1.44 -8.38 5.16
C GLY A 167 -0.84 -8.72 6.53
N ASN A 168 -1.62 -8.65 7.60
CA ASN A 168 -1.18 -9.07 8.94
C ASN A 168 -1.24 -10.60 9.15
N GLY A 169 -1.89 -11.35 8.25
CA GLY A 169 -2.14 -12.78 8.43
C GLY A 169 -0.90 -13.66 8.35
N THR A 170 0.10 -13.26 7.54
CA THR A 170 1.36 -14.00 7.45
C THR A 170 2.57 -13.05 7.45
N LEU A 171 3.76 -13.63 7.66
CA LEU A 171 5.00 -12.88 7.63
C LEU A 171 5.28 -12.24 6.26
N ILE A 172 4.83 -12.88 5.17
CA ILE A 172 5.04 -12.43 3.80
C ILE A 172 3.87 -11.59 3.25
N GLY A 173 2.75 -11.51 3.97
CA GLY A 173 1.56 -10.76 3.57
C GLY A 173 1.74 -9.25 3.54
N ALA A 174 2.79 -8.73 4.18
CA ALA A 174 3.18 -7.33 4.09
C ALA A 174 4.70 -7.18 4.18
N SER A 175 5.27 -6.34 3.34
CA SER A 175 6.71 -6.03 3.33
C SER A 175 7.21 -5.54 4.69
N ALA A 176 6.38 -4.81 5.44
CA ALA A 176 6.70 -4.33 6.79
C ALA A 176 6.99 -5.48 7.77
N ASN A 177 6.24 -6.58 7.70
CA ASN A 177 6.44 -7.76 8.56
C ASN A 177 7.81 -8.39 8.30
N VAL A 178 8.20 -8.51 7.02
CA VAL A 178 9.50 -9.06 6.61
C VAL A 178 10.65 -8.18 7.12
N VAL A 179 10.51 -6.86 7.00
CA VAL A 179 11.53 -5.90 7.48
C VAL A 179 11.70 -6.03 8.99
N VAL A 180 10.60 -6.03 9.75
CA VAL A 180 10.64 -6.16 11.22
C VAL A 180 11.24 -7.50 11.63
N ALA A 181 10.87 -8.59 10.97
CA ALA A 181 11.44 -9.91 11.25
C ALA A 181 12.95 -9.97 10.94
N GLY A 182 13.37 -9.31 9.85
CA GLY A 182 14.79 -9.16 9.52
C GLY A 182 15.58 -8.36 10.57
N MET A 183 15.01 -7.29 11.10
CA MET A 183 15.57 -6.52 12.20
C MET A 183 15.70 -7.35 13.48
N ALA A 184 14.63 -8.04 13.88
CA ALA A 184 14.60 -8.92 15.05
C ALA A 184 15.65 -10.04 14.94
N MET A 185 15.83 -10.60 13.76
CA MET A 185 16.85 -11.62 13.50
C MET A 185 18.28 -11.08 13.71
N ARG A 186 18.56 -9.84 13.28
CA ARG A 186 19.87 -9.19 13.48
C ARG A 186 20.18 -8.93 14.95
N GLU A 187 19.15 -8.69 15.76
CA GLU A 187 19.27 -8.51 17.22
C GLU A 187 19.25 -9.85 18.01
N GLY A 188 19.32 -10.99 17.33
CA GLY A 188 19.34 -12.31 17.96
C GLY A 188 17.98 -12.86 18.36
N HIS A 189 16.88 -12.25 17.93
CA HIS A 189 15.52 -12.66 18.21
C HIS A 189 14.78 -13.11 16.93
N PRO A 190 15.14 -14.26 16.32
CA PRO A 190 14.54 -14.67 15.06
C PRO A 190 13.06 -15.01 15.21
N ILE A 191 12.21 -14.40 14.39
CA ILE A 191 10.80 -14.68 14.30
C ILE A 191 10.57 -15.82 13.29
N LYS A 192 10.15 -17.00 13.78
CA LYS A 192 9.86 -18.15 12.93
C LYS A 192 8.51 -17.97 12.26
N PHE A 193 8.40 -18.34 10.98
CA PHE A 193 7.18 -18.22 10.19
C PHE A 193 5.94 -18.86 10.87
N LEU A 194 6.04 -20.11 11.29
CA LEU A 194 4.95 -20.80 11.98
C LEU A 194 4.61 -20.18 13.33
N GLY A 195 5.61 -19.71 14.08
CA GLY A 195 5.39 -19.01 15.35
C GLY A 195 4.64 -17.69 15.15
N PHE A 196 4.93 -16.99 14.06
CA PHE A 196 4.18 -15.78 13.69
C PHE A 196 2.73 -16.09 13.34
N LEU A 197 2.46 -17.13 12.54
CA LEU A 197 1.12 -17.52 12.12
C LEU A 197 0.16 -17.80 13.29
N ILE A 198 0.64 -18.43 14.37
CA ILE A 198 -0.17 -18.78 15.54
C ILE A 198 -0.85 -17.53 16.15
N TRP A 199 -0.16 -16.39 16.11
CA TRP A 199 -0.68 -15.13 16.65
C TRP A 199 -1.32 -14.24 15.59
N SER A 200 -0.73 -14.21 14.41
CA SER A 200 -1.16 -13.29 13.34
C SER A 200 -2.50 -13.71 12.71
N VAL A 201 -2.72 -15.00 12.48
CA VAL A 201 -3.98 -15.47 11.87
C VAL A 201 -5.20 -15.20 12.76
N PRO A 202 -5.20 -15.49 14.07
CA PRO A 202 -6.31 -15.11 14.94
C PRO A 202 -6.56 -13.60 14.98
N VAL A 203 -5.50 -12.79 15.02
CA VAL A 203 -5.61 -11.32 15.01
C VAL A 203 -6.19 -10.83 13.67
N MET A 204 -5.73 -11.39 12.55
CA MET A 204 -6.28 -11.09 11.23
C MET A 204 -7.78 -11.42 11.15
N LEU A 205 -8.16 -12.64 11.57
CA LEU A 205 -9.56 -13.07 11.54
C LEU A 205 -10.45 -12.19 12.44
N LEU A 206 -9.96 -11.84 13.62
CA LEU A 206 -10.66 -10.90 14.52
C LEU A 206 -10.83 -9.53 13.86
N SER A 207 -9.78 -8.98 13.25
CA SER A 207 -9.81 -7.68 12.58
C SER A 207 -10.78 -7.67 11.39
N VAL A 208 -10.78 -8.73 10.58
CA VAL A 208 -11.72 -8.89 9.45
C VAL A 208 -13.15 -9.09 9.96
N GLY A 209 -13.34 -9.80 11.08
CA GLY A 209 -14.62 -9.93 11.75
C GLY A 209 -15.16 -8.58 12.23
N ILE A 210 -14.32 -7.75 12.85
CA ILE A 210 -14.67 -6.38 13.26
C ILE A 210 -15.02 -5.54 12.01
N ALA A 211 -14.23 -5.65 10.93
CA ALA A 211 -14.52 -4.96 9.68
C ALA A 211 -15.86 -5.39 9.06
N THR A 212 -16.21 -6.68 9.17
CA THR A 212 -17.51 -7.23 8.73
C THR A 212 -18.65 -6.53 9.48
N VAL A 213 -18.54 -6.45 10.82
CA VAL A 213 -19.56 -5.77 11.67
C VAL A 213 -19.59 -4.27 11.36
N PHE A 214 -18.45 -3.63 11.17
CA PHE A 214 -18.38 -2.21 10.81
C PHE A 214 -19.11 -1.93 9.50
N LEU A 215 -18.83 -2.70 8.44
CA LEU A 215 -19.51 -2.52 7.15
C LEU A 215 -21.02 -2.79 7.23
N TYR A 216 -21.42 -3.78 8.04
CA TYR A 216 -22.82 -4.05 8.29
C TYR A 216 -23.53 -2.85 8.93
N LEU A 217 -22.94 -2.26 9.95
CA LEU A 217 -23.53 -1.14 10.68
C LEU A 217 -23.52 0.16 9.87
N GLU A 218 -22.44 0.44 9.15
CA GLU A 218 -22.26 1.68 8.39
C GLU A 218 -23.19 1.74 7.17
N TYR A 219 -23.35 0.62 6.46
CA TYR A 219 -24.13 0.56 5.22
C TYR A 219 -25.47 -0.15 5.38
N GLN A 220 -25.84 -0.60 6.59
CA GLN A 220 -27.09 -1.29 6.91
C GLN A 220 -27.40 -2.46 5.97
N MET A 221 -26.35 -3.22 5.62
CA MET A 221 -26.40 -4.34 4.68
C MET A 221 -26.82 -5.65 5.34
#